data_212d8d4ed06dd7faec9aaa2356c2a551
#
_entry.id   212d8d4ed06dd7faec9aaa2356c2a551
#
_cell.length_a   1.000
_cell.length_b   1.000
_cell.length_c   1.000
_cell.angle_alpha   90.00
_cell.angle_beta   90.00
_cell.angle_gamma   90.00
#
_symmetry.space_group_name_H-M   'P 1'
#
loop_
_entity.id
_entity.type
_entity.pdbx_description
1 polymer ?
#
loop_
_entity_poly.entity_id
_entity_poly.type
_entity_poly.pdbx_seq_one_letter_code
_entity_poly.pdbx_strand_id
1 'polypeptide(L)'
;YCDIYRPVHANEKIPCIVSWSYFGKRPGEGMDEWQVIGVPPGTVSRMAKFESCDPAYWCRQGYAIANVDPRGCGHSQGDINMFGTQDARDGYDFIEWLATQEWCNGKIGMCGNSGVAMTQYRIASEQPPHLACIAPWEGTGDLYRESLFEGGIPALGFNNFITSSLVGPGYIDDNVAMAEKYPYMNEYWADKIPKWERIRIPAYVTACWQHMHLRGAMECFRKIRSAKKWLRAHREFEWPDAYCNKYLEDLKRFYDRYLKDINNGWELTPRVRLEVMDAYDCDFQTDRPEKEFPLARTRYKKLYLNGANASMSFEPVANEAKVSYDGEKGITTFDMKLDEDTELTGYFKLHI
;
A
#
# COMPACT_ATOMS: atom_id res chain seq x y z
N TYR A 1 -13.12 12.67 -14.24
CA TYR A 1 -13.61 13.71 -13.33
C TYR A 1 -12.78 13.74 -12.04
N CYS A 2 -12.66 14.96 -11.45
CA CYS A 2 -11.98 15.11 -10.14
C CYS A 2 -12.63 16.25 -9.35
N ASP A 3 -12.55 16.17 -8.04
CA ASP A 3 -12.86 17.29 -7.15
C ASP A 3 -11.52 17.82 -6.58
N ILE A 4 -11.30 19.13 -6.69
CA ILE A 4 -10.08 19.80 -6.24
C ILE A 4 -10.42 20.74 -5.09
N TYR A 5 -9.82 20.47 -3.95
CA TYR A 5 -9.91 21.28 -2.73
C TYR A 5 -8.67 22.14 -2.63
N ARG A 6 -8.84 23.44 -2.35
CA ARG A 6 -7.72 24.38 -2.21
C ARG A 6 -7.89 25.28 -0.99
N PRO A 7 -6.80 25.75 -0.40
CA PRO A 7 -6.87 26.83 0.60
C PRO A 7 -7.60 28.06 0.02
N VAL A 8 -8.51 28.65 0.81
CA VAL A 8 -9.33 29.79 0.38
C VAL A 8 -8.46 31.04 0.09
N HIS A 9 -7.35 31.21 0.81
CA HIS A 9 -6.47 32.38 0.73
C HIS A 9 -5.03 32.01 0.37
N ALA A 10 -4.84 31.21 -0.67
CA ALA A 10 -3.50 30.97 -1.20
C ALA A 10 -3.04 32.16 -2.04
N ASN A 11 -2.06 32.92 -1.55
CA ASN A 11 -1.48 34.07 -2.27
C ASN A 11 -0.37 33.63 -3.25
N GLU A 12 0.07 32.39 -3.18
CA GLU A 12 1.13 31.80 -4.00
C GLU A 12 0.66 30.50 -4.63
N LYS A 13 1.38 30.03 -5.63
CA LYS A 13 1.17 28.71 -6.20
C LYS A 13 1.49 27.65 -5.18
N ILE A 14 0.64 26.64 -5.07
CA ILE A 14 0.72 25.57 -4.07
C ILE A 14 0.89 24.20 -4.72
N PRO A 15 1.53 23.24 -4.04
CA PRO A 15 1.58 21.86 -4.50
C PRO A 15 0.24 21.16 -4.35
N CYS A 16 0.05 20.08 -5.10
CA CYS A 16 -1.14 19.25 -5.01
C CYS A 16 -0.80 17.82 -4.61
N ILE A 17 -1.65 17.23 -3.77
CA ILE A 17 -1.62 15.79 -3.43
C ILE A 17 -2.81 15.13 -4.10
N VAL A 18 -2.56 14.06 -4.85
CA VAL A 18 -3.56 13.32 -5.62
C VAL A 18 -3.90 12.02 -4.93
N SER A 19 -5.19 11.74 -4.79
CA SER A 19 -5.74 10.43 -4.45
C SER A 19 -6.48 9.87 -5.66
N TRP A 20 -5.92 8.83 -6.27
CA TRP A 20 -6.45 8.15 -7.45
C TRP A 20 -7.20 6.90 -7.02
N SER A 21 -8.52 6.97 -6.92
CA SER A 21 -9.31 5.98 -6.20
C SER A 21 -10.51 5.47 -6.97
N TYR A 22 -10.66 4.16 -7.03
CA TYR A 22 -11.83 3.50 -7.61
C TYR A 22 -13.11 3.61 -6.75
N PHE A 23 -12.98 4.06 -5.49
CA PHE A 23 -14.10 4.20 -4.55
C PHE A 23 -14.83 5.55 -4.64
N GLY A 24 -14.77 6.22 -5.78
CA GLY A 24 -15.36 7.53 -6.00
C GLY A 24 -14.48 8.70 -5.52
N LYS A 25 -14.84 9.94 -5.79
CA LYS A 25 -14.09 11.17 -5.46
C LYS A 25 -14.64 11.97 -4.27
N ARG A 26 -15.82 11.60 -3.77
CA ARG A 26 -16.52 12.32 -2.70
C ARG A 26 -16.69 11.50 -1.45
N PRO A 27 -16.78 12.15 -0.27
CA PRO A 27 -17.25 11.50 0.93
C PRO A 27 -18.64 10.89 0.71
N GLY A 28 -18.89 9.69 1.24
CA GLY A 28 -20.13 8.95 1.07
C GLY A 28 -20.25 8.18 -0.26
N GLU A 29 -19.28 8.29 -1.16
CA GLU A 29 -19.18 7.48 -2.38
C GLU A 29 -18.22 6.32 -2.15
N GLY A 30 -18.56 5.36 -1.29
CA GLY A 30 -17.69 4.24 -0.99
C GLY A 30 -17.80 3.78 0.47
N MET A 31 -16.74 3.20 1.01
CA MET A 31 -16.72 2.62 2.36
C MET A 31 -16.32 3.66 3.41
N ASP A 32 -17.09 4.74 3.59
CA ASP A 32 -16.77 5.80 4.55
C ASP A 32 -17.17 5.48 6.01
N GLU A 33 -17.29 4.22 6.34
CA GLU A 33 -17.62 3.77 7.69
C GLU A 33 -16.35 3.73 8.59
N TRP A 34 -15.73 4.88 8.80
CA TRP A 34 -14.45 5.05 9.50
C TRP A 34 -14.36 4.34 10.85
N GLN A 35 -15.47 4.31 11.60
CA GLN A 35 -15.49 3.68 12.93
C GLN A 35 -15.43 2.16 12.83
N VAL A 36 -16.05 1.58 11.81
CA VAL A 36 -16.03 0.12 11.58
C VAL A 36 -14.61 -0.35 11.24
N ILE A 37 -13.84 0.49 10.58
CA ILE A 37 -12.44 0.20 10.24
C ILE A 37 -11.42 0.69 11.28
N GLY A 38 -11.89 1.06 12.47
CA GLY A 38 -11.03 1.37 13.61
C GLY A 38 -10.52 2.80 13.71
N VAL A 39 -10.92 3.72 12.81
CA VAL A 39 -10.54 5.14 12.89
C VAL A 39 -11.37 5.83 13.98
N PRO A 40 -10.75 6.42 15.03
CA PRO A 40 -11.49 7.03 16.13
C PRO A 40 -12.38 8.18 15.66
N PRO A 41 -13.55 8.38 16.30
CA PRO A 41 -14.44 9.52 16.01
C PRO A 41 -13.70 10.87 16.09
N GLY A 42 -13.91 11.73 15.10
CA GLY A 42 -13.29 13.06 15.05
C GLY A 42 -11.86 13.10 14.53
N THR A 43 -11.26 11.96 14.19
CA THR A 43 -9.93 11.91 13.57
C THR A 43 -9.94 12.49 12.17
N VAL A 44 -10.96 12.18 11.38
CA VAL A 44 -11.13 12.68 10.01
C VAL A 44 -12.31 13.65 9.92
N SER A 45 -12.25 14.57 8.96
CA SER A 45 -13.31 15.54 8.72
C SER A 45 -14.44 14.94 7.86
N ARG A 46 -15.57 15.68 7.75
CA ARG A 46 -16.66 15.33 6.83
C ARG A 46 -16.26 15.43 5.34
N MET A 47 -15.10 16.00 5.05
CA MET A 47 -14.56 16.11 3.69
C MET A 47 -13.61 14.95 3.35
N ALA A 48 -13.25 14.14 4.33
CA ALA A 48 -12.39 12.99 4.12
C ALA A 48 -13.11 11.95 3.28
N LYS A 49 -12.40 11.43 2.31
CA LYS A 49 -12.80 10.33 1.46
C LYS A 49 -12.05 9.07 1.86
N PHE A 50 -12.69 7.91 1.71
CA PHE A 50 -12.10 6.62 2.03
C PHE A 50 -10.70 6.45 1.43
N GLU A 51 -9.74 6.05 2.26
CA GLU A 51 -8.33 5.78 1.90
C GLU A 51 -7.56 6.96 1.30
N SER A 52 -8.03 8.18 1.46
CA SER A 52 -7.45 9.37 0.82
C SER A 52 -7.03 10.43 1.83
N CYS A 53 -6.24 11.39 1.40
CA CYS A 53 -5.87 12.54 2.23
C CYS A 53 -7.08 13.40 2.58
N ASP A 54 -7.27 13.71 3.86
CA ASP A 54 -8.36 14.59 4.33
C ASP A 54 -8.15 16.04 3.87
N PRO A 55 -9.01 16.59 2.99
CA PRO A 55 -8.87 17.95 2.49
C PRO A 55 -8.87 19.01 3.60
N ALA A 56 -9.64 18.82 4.66
CA ALA A 56 -9.71 19.80 5.75
C ALA A 56 -8.40 19.91 6.53
N TYR A 57 -7.66 18.81 6.66
CA TYR A 57 -6.32 18.85 7.26
C TYR A 57 -5.32 19.45 6.28
N TRP A 58 -5.19 18.89 5.09
CA TRP A 58 -4.11 19.21 4.16
C TRP A 58 -4.21 20.61 3.54
N CYS A 59 -5.44 21.12 3.28
CA CYS A 59 -5.60 22.50 2.81
C CYS A 59 -5.12 23.53 3.86
N ARG A 60 -5.32 23.27 5.14
CA ARG A 60 -4.76 24.13 6.21
C ARG A 60 -3.24 24.11 6.26
N GLN A 61 -2.63 23.04 5.76
CA GLN A 61 -1.18 22.91 5.64
C GLN A 61 -0.63 23.51 4.34
N GLY A 62 -1.48 24.15 3.51
CA GLY A 62 -1.07 24.82 2.26
C GLY A 62 -0.86 23.86 1.08
N TYR A 63 -1.63 22.78 1.04
CA TYR A 63 -1.70 21.86 -0.10
C TYR A 63 -3.06 21.93 -0.78
N ALA A 64 -3.09 21.74 -2.09
CA ALA A 64 -4.32 21.32 -2.75
C ALA A 64 -4.49 19.80 -2.65
N ILE A 65 -5.73 19.33 -2.61
CA ILE A 65 -6.07 17.91 -2.68
C ILE A 65 -6.92 17.68 -3.92
N ALA A 66 -6.52 16.72 -4.74
CA ALA A 66 -7.30 16.27 -5.90
C ALA A 66 -7.75 14.82 -5.68
N ASN A 67 -9.05 14.65 -5.47
CA ASN A 67 -9.70 13.34 -5.44
C ASN A 67 -10.22 13.02 -6.84
N VAL A 68 -9.77 11.90 -7.39
CA VAL A 68 -10.02 11.55 -8.80
C VAL A 68 -10.91 10.32 -8.90
N ASP A 69 -11.91 10.40 -9.78
CA ASP A 69 -12.58 9.23 -10.35
C ASP A 69 -11.76 8.75 -11.55
N PRO A 70 -11.05 7.62 -11.48
CA PRO A 70 -10.39 7.02 -12.63
C PRO A 70 -11.35 6.73 -13.78
N ARG A 71 -10.84 6.37 -14.94
CA ARG A 71 -11.63 5.92 -16.08
C ARG A 71 -12.67 4.88 -15.67
N GLY A 72 -13.92 5.11 -16.04
CA GLY A 72 -15.05 4.22 -15.75
C GLY A 72 -15.60 4.27 -14.33
N CYS A 73 -14.91 4.96 -13.39
CA CYS A 73 -15.38 5.07 -12.00
C CYS A 73 -16.28 6.28 -11.79
N GLY A 74 -17.23 6.16 -10.88
CA GLY A 74 -18.10 7.25 -10.45
C GLY A 74 -18.74 8.00 -11.62
N HIS A 75 -18.27 9.21 -11.89
CA HIS A 75 -18.77 10.06 -12.98
C HIS A 75 -17.90 10.00 -14.24
N SER A 76 -16.74 9.33 -14.20
CA SER A 76 -15.82 9.25 -15.34
C SER A 76 -16.27 8.25 -16.38
N GLN A 77 -16.19 8.63 -17.65
CA GLN A 77 -16.56 7.78 -18.78
C GLN A 77 -15.54 6.66 -19.02
N GLY A 78 -15.97 5.64 -19.79
CA GLY A 78 -15.16 4.49 -20.16
C GLY A 78 -15.36 3.30 -19.23
N ASP A 79 -14.50 2.30 -19.39
CA ASP A 79 -14.56 1.06 -18.64
C ASP A 79 -13.45 1.01 -17.58
N ILE A 80 -13.73 0.42 -16.44
CA ILE A 80 -12.75 0.22 -15.37
C ILE A 80 -11.81 -0.92 -15.77
N ASN A 81 -10.52 -0.61 -15.91
CA ASN A 81 -9.43 -1.58 -16.02
C ASN A 81 -8.50 -1.39 -14.83
N MET A 82 -8.82 -2.04 -13.72
CA MET A 82 -8.10 -1.85 -12.45
C MET A 82 -6.62 -2.21 -12.59
N PHE A 83 -5.78 -1.26 -12.18
CA PHE A 83 -4.34 -1.45 -12.01
C PHE A 83 -3.56 -1.82 -13.29
N GLY A 84 -4.17 -1.67 -14.47
CA GLY A 84 -3.52 -1.92 -15.75
C GLY A 84 -2.70 -0.73 -16.27
N THR A 85 -1.98 -0.95 -17.37
CA THR A 85 -1.17 0.09 -18.04
C THR A 85 -2.02 1.28 -18.48
N GLN A 86 -3.28 1.08 -18.90
CA GLN A 86 -4.16 2.19 -19.31
C GLN A 86 -4.47 3.12 -18.13
N ASP A 87 -4.77 2.56 -16.96
CA ASP A 87 -5.02 3.32 -15.75
C ASP A 87 -3.77 4.15 -15.34
N ALA A 88 -2.60 3.54 -15.44
CA ALA A 88 -1.34 4.23 -15.17
C ALA A 88 -1.08 5.42 -16.12
N ARG A 89 -1.42 5.29 -17.40
CA ARG A 89 -1.30 6.35 -18.40
C ARG A 89 -2.32 7.47 -18.21
N ASP A 90 -3.56 7.11 -17.85
CA ASP A 90 -4.58 8.10 -17.51
C ASP A 90 -4.14 8.94 -16.30
N GLY A 91 -3.50 8.30 -15.32
CA GLY A 91 -2.91 8.98 -14.17
C GLY A 91 -1.72 9.87 -14.54
N TYR A 92 -0.88 9.42 -15.47
CA TYR A 92 0.19 10.26 -16.03
C TYR A 92 -0.38 11.53 -16.67
N ASP A 93 -1.34 11.39 -17.56
CA ASP A 93 -1.96 12.54 -18.28
C ASP A 93 -2.62 13.50 -17.30
N PHE A 94 -3.30 12.97 -16.27
CA PHE A 94 -3.92 13.79 -15.22
C PHE A 94 -2.89 14.59 -14.41
N ILE A 95 -1.78 13.98 -14.01
CA ILE A 95 -0.71 14.65 -13.25
C ILE A 95 -0.12 15.80 -14.09
N GLU A 96 0.18 15.54 -15.34
CA GLU A 96 0.74 16.56 -16.24
C GLU A 96 -0.26 17.70 -16.48
N TRP A 97 -1.55 17.40 -16.69
CA TRP A 97 -2.59 18.42 -16.77
C TRP A 97 -2.70 19.23 -15.46
N LEU A 98 -2.68 18.57 -14.31
CA LEU A 98 -2.82 19.22 -12.99
C LEU A 98 -1.67 20.21 -12.74
N ALA A 99 -0.46 19.84 -13.16
CA ALA A 99 0.72 20.69 -13.02
C ALA A 99 0.66 21.98 -13.84
N THR A 100 -0.14 22.03 -14.92
CA THR A 100 -0.30 23.23 -15.74
C THR A 100 -1.33 24.22 -15.18
N GLN A 101 -2.04 23.88 -14.11
CA GLN A 101 -3.06 24.75 -13.54
C GLN A 101 -2.41 26.01 -12.94
N GLU A 102 -3.00 27.19 -13.14
CA GLU A 102 -2.45 28.49 -12.73
C GLU A 102 -2.09 28.57 -11.24
N TRP A 103 -2.85 27.89 -10.39
CA TRP A 103 -2.66 27.84 -8.95
C TRP A 103 -1.61 26.82 -8.50
N CYS A 104 -1.21 25.90 -9.38
CA CYS A 104 -0.28 24.81 -9.04
C CYS A 104 1.18 25.28 -9.18
N ASN A 105 2.03 24.89 -8.23
CA ASN A 105 3.46 25.16 -8.29
C ASN A 105 4.25 24.18 -9.19
N GLY A 106 3.54 23.26 -9.87
CA GLY A 106 4.15 22.24 -10.73
C GLY A 106 4.65 21.00 -10.00
N LYS A 107 4.44 20.89 -8.68
CA LYS A 107 4.85 19.71 -7.91
C LYS A 107 3.63 18.95 -7.42
N ILE A 108 3.53 17.71 -7.85
CA ILE A 108 2.45 16.81 -7.52
C ILE A 108 3.00 15.67 -6.63
N GLY A 109 2.30 15.39 -5.54
CA GLY A 109 2.51 14.18 -4.74
C GLY A 109 1.32 13.25 -4.87
N MET A 110 1.50 11.99 -4.55
CA MET A 110 0.39 11.05 -4.41
C MET A 110 0.33 10.48 -3.00
N CYS A 111 -0.88 10.18 -2.55
CA CYS A 111 -1.20 9.72 -1.22
C CYS A 111 -2.35 8.72 -1.27
N GLY A 112 -2.42 7.87 -0.29
CA GLY A 112 -3.55 6.99 -0.07
C GLY A 112 -3.15 5.58 0.27
N ASN A 113 -4.15 4.85 0.75
CA ASN A 113 -4.03 3.52 1.33
C ASN A 113 -4.56 2.46 0.37
N SER A 114 -4.16 1.22 0.53
CA SER A 114 -4.72 0.05 -0.16
C SER A 114 -4.80 0.22 -1.69
N GLY A 115 -5.97 0.17 -2.28
CA GLY A 115 -6.18 0.39 -3.72
C GLY A 115 -5.61 1.72 -4.21
N VAL A 116 -5.69 2.78 -3.39
CA VAL A 116 -5.13 4.11 -3.70
C VAL A 116 -3.60 4.11 -3.61
N ALA A 117 -2.98 3.27 -2.78
CA ALA A 117 -1.55 3.03 -2.79
C ALA A 117 -1.10 2.24 -4.03
N MET A 118 -1.89 1.24 -4.41
CA MET A 118 -1.62 0.40 -5.58
C MET A 118 -1.57 1.21 -6.88
N THR A 119 -2.43 2.21 -7.03
CA THR A 119 -2.42 3.10 -8.20
C THR A 119 -1.17 3.97 -8.24
N GLN A 120 -0.65 4.42 -7.10
CA GLN A 120 0.59 5.21 -7.05
C GLN A 120 1.78 4.47 -7.66
N TYR A 121 1.91 3.16 -7.38
CA TYR A 121 2.99 2.35 -7.94
C TYR A 121 2.97 2.34 -9.48
N ARG A 122 1.79 2.21 -10.04
CA ARG A 122 1.58 2.08 -11.48
C ARG A 122 1.79 3.42 -12.19
N ILE A 123 1.19 4.47 -11.68
CA ILE A 123 1.34 5.84 -12.21
C ILE A 123 2.80 6.29 -12.11
N ALA A 124 3.47 6.08 -10.98
CA ALA A 124 4.87 6.43 -10.80
C ALA A 124 5.79 5.63 -11.76
N SER A 125 5.40 4.42 -12.16
CA SER A 125 6.17 3.63 -13.13
C SER A 125 6.08 4.17 -14.56
N GLU A 126 5.09 4.98 -14.90
CA GLU A 126 5.01 5.70 -16.18
C GLU A 126 5.82 7.02 -16.16
N GLN A 127 6.35 7.41 -15.01
CA GLN A 127 7.30 8.52 -14.83
C GLN A 127 6.77 9.91 -15.27
N PRO A 128 5.59 10.37 -14.79
CA PRO A 128 5.15 11.73 -15.10
C PRO A 128 6.16 12.75 -14.56
N PRO A 129 6.64 13.69 -15.40
CA PRO A 129 7.69 14.66 -15.01
C PRO A 129 7.37 15.50 -13.77
N HIS A 130 6.09 15.81 -13.55
CA HIS A 130 5.65 16.62 -12.43
C HIS A 130 5.28 15.82 -11.17
N LEU A 131 5.36 14.48 -11.21
CA LEU A 131 5.20 13.66 -10.01
C LEU A 131 6.48 13.71 -9.17
N ALA A 132 6.47 14.54 -8.14
CA ALA A 132 7.64 14.80 -7.31
C ALA A 132 7.90 13.75 -6.24
N CYS A 133 6.86 13.08 -5.71
CA CYS A 133 6.99 12.02 -4.72
C CYS A 133 5.72 11.18 -4.60
N ILE A 134 5.85 9.99 -4.01
CA ILE A 134 4.73 9.11 -3.64
C ILE A 134 4.80 8.72 -2.16
N ALA A 135 3.63 8.53 -1.56
CA ALA A 135 3.50 8.00 -0.21
C ALA A 135 2.44 6.89 -0.17
N PRO A 136 2.76 5.70 -0.67
CA PRO A 136 1.83 4.57 -0.67
C PRO A 136 1.72 4.00 0.76
N TRP A 137 0.52 4.06 1.32
CA TRP A 137 0.19 3.43 2.59
C TRP A 137 -0.33 2.04 2.31
N GLU A 138 0.52 1.05 2.38
CA GLU A 138 0.17 -0.36 2.25
C GLU A 138 -0.60 -0.70 0.96
N GLY A 139 0.06 -1.27 0.01
CA GLY A 139 -0.57 -1.64 -1.26
C GLY A 139 0.00 -2.91 -1.85
N THR A 140 -0.86 -3.68 -2.48
CA THR A 140 -0.49 -4.86 -3.27
C THR A 140 0.22 -4.45 -4.56
N GLY A 141 1.32 -5.11 -4.85
CA GLY A 141 2.07 -4.90 -6.09
C GLY A 141 1.69 -5.88 -7.19
N ASP A 142 1.74 -7.17 -6.90
CA ASP A 142 1.39 -8.25 -7.82
C ASP A 142 0.01 -8.79 -7.46
N LEU A 143 -1.02 -8.27 -8.15
CA LEU A 143 -2.41 -8.64 -7.89
C LEU A 143 -2.64 -10.15 -7.98
N TYR A 144 -1.96 -10.81 -8.92
CA TYR A 144 -2.09 -12.26 -9.10
C TYR A 144 -1.56 -13.03 -7.88
N ARG A 145 -0.32 -12.75 -7.43
CA ARG A 145 0.33 -13.53 -6.36
C ARG A 145 0.01 -13.05 -4.94
N GLU A 146 -0.46 -11.82 -4.81
CA GLU A 146 -0.62 -11.17 -3.50
C GLU A 146 -2.09 -10.97 -3.11
N SER A 147 -3.05 -11.25 -4.00
CA SER A 147 -4.47 -11.07 -3.74
C SER A 147 -5.34 -12.19 -4.29
N LEU A 148 -5.12 -12.67 -5.51
CA LEU A 148 -5.98 -13.68 -6.15
C LEU A 148 -5.50 -15.11 -5.95
N PHE A 149 -4.19 -15.34 -5.92
CA PHE A 149 -3.58 -16.67 -5.80
C PHE A 149 -2.46 -16.67 -4.77
N GLU A 150 -2.79 -16.37 -3.53
CA GLU A 150 -1.82 -16.34 -2.44
C GLU A 150 -1.27 -17.73 -2.17
N GLY A 151 0.04 -17.90 -2.36
CA GLY A 151 0.67 -19.22 -2.27
C GLY A 151 0.17 -20.23 -3.32
N GLY A 152 -0.51 -19.78 -4.38
CA GLY A 152 -1.13 -20.62 -5.41
C GLY A 152 -2.55 -21.08 -5.07
N ILE A 153 -3.13 -20.60 -3.98
CA ILE A 153 -4.49 -20.91 -3.54
C ILE A 153 -5.42 -19.78 -3.98
N PRO A 154 -6.52 -20.04 -4.70
CA PRO A 154 -7.48 -19.02 -5.09
C PRO A 154 -8.11 -18.34 -3.87
N ALA A 155 -7.98 -17.01 -3.75
CA ALA A 155 -8.58 -16.18 -2.71
C ALA A 155 -9.58 -15.20 -3.37
N LEU A 156 -10.71 -15.72 -3.87
CA LEU A 156 -11.59 -14.97 -4.75
C LEU A 156 -12.63 -14.13 -4.01
N GLY A 157 -12.95 -14.45 -2.76
CA GLY A 157 -14.05 -13.82 -2.01
C GLY A 157 -13.86 -12.31 -1.81
N PHE A 158 -12.68 -11.89 -1.34
CA PHE A 158 -12.37 -10.48 -1.16
C PHE A 158 -12.33 -9.71 -2.49
N ASN A 159 -11.73 -10.30 -3.52
CA ASN A 159 -11.68 -9.66 -4.84
C ASN A 159 -13.08 -9.51 -5.47
N ASN A 160 -13.98 -10.48 -5.25
CA ASN A 160 -15.36 -10.38 -5.67
C ASN A 160 -16.10 -9.26 -4.91
N PHE A 161 -15.87 -9.12 -3.60
CA PHE A 161 -16.41 -8.02 -2.81
C PHE A 161 -15.95 -6.67 -3.35
N ILE A 162 -14.65 -6.49 -3.61
CA ILE A 162 -14.11 -5.24 -4.17
C ILE A 162 -14.73 -4.95 -5.55
N THR A 163 -14.71 -5.91 -6.47
CA THR A 163 -15.27 -5.71 -7.82
C THR A 163 -16.76 -5.34 -7.76
N SER A 164 -17.53 -5.97 -6.87
CA SER A 164 -18.95 -5.70 -6.67
C SER A 164 -19.25 -4.35 -6.03
N SER A 165 -18.31 -3.77 -5.31
CA SER A 165 -18.45 -2.46 -4.65
C SER A 165 -18.16 -1.27 -5.58
N LEU A 166 -17.57 -1.52 -6.75
CA LEU A 166 -17.24 -0.47 -7.69
C LEU A 166 -18.47 0.02 -8.44
N VAL A 167 -18.55 1.34 -8.65
CA VAL A 167 -19.67 1.99 -9.32
C VAL A 167 -19.15 2.87 -10.45
N GLY A 168 -19.78 2.74 -11.63
CA GLY A 168 -19.43 3.56 -12.78
C GLY A 168 -20.40 3.35 -13.95
N PRO A 169 -20.29 4.17 -15.00
CA PRO A 169 -21.21 4.13 -16.14
C PRO A 169 -20.90 3.03 -17.16
N GLY A 170 -19.71 2.42 -17.10
CA GLY A 170 -19.24 1.44 -18.07
C GLY A 170 -19.09 0.04 -17.47
N TYR A 171 -18.30 -0.81 -18.14
CA TYR A 171 -17.97 -2.14 -17.67
C TYR A 171 -16.87 -2.10 -16.63
N ILE A 172 -16.86 -3.12 -15.78
CA ILE A 172 -15.85 -3.32 -14.75
C ILE A 172 -15.04 -4.57 -15.11
N ASP A 173 -13.71 -4.44 -15.08
CA ASP A 173 -12.78 -5.55 -15.22
C ASP A 173 -12.98 -6.53 -14.06
N ASP A 174 -13.56 -7.68 -14.35
CA ASP A 174 -13.85 -8.72 -13.37
C ASP A 174 -12.63 -9.63 -13.15
N ASN A 175 -11.82 -9.26 -12.18
CA ASN A 175 -10.61 -10.02 -11.83
C ASN A 175 -10.92 -11.46 -11.38
N VAL A 176 -12.10 -11.71 -10.81
CA VAL A 176 -12.50 -13.06 -10.36
C VAL A 176 -12.82 -13.94 -11.57
N ALA A 177 -13.65 -13.45 -12.50
CA ALA A 177 -13.92 -14.17 -13.75
C ALA A 177 -12.64 -14.36 -14.57
N MET A 178 -11.72 -13.40 -14.52
CA MET A 178 -10.42 -13.53 -15.19
C MET A 178 -9.49 -14.53 -14.49
N ALA A 179 -9.57 -14.68 -13.17
CA ALA A 179 -8.84 -15.72 -12.44
C ALA A 179 -9.34 -17.13 -12.79
N GLU A 180 -10.65 -17.31 -12.93
CA GLU A 180 -11.25 -18.58 -13.40
C GLU A 180 -10.82 -18.90 -14.84
N LYS A 181 -10.84 -17.89 -15.72
CA LYS A 181 -10.47 -18.05 -17.14
C LYS A 181 -8.98 -18.26 -17.33
N TYR A 182 -8.14 -17.57 -16.56
CA TYR A 182 -6.69 -17.56 -16.65
C TYR A 182 -6.05 -17.86 -15.30
N PRO A 183 -6.10 -19.11 -14.83
CA PRO A 183 -5.59 -19.49 -13.50
C PRO A 183 -4.05 -19.45 -13.39
N TYR A 184 -3.36 -19.22 -14.48
CA TYR A 184 -1.90 -19.10 -14.50
C TYR A 184 -1.45 -17.72 -14.99
N MET A 185 -0.25 -17.32 -14.56
CA MET A 185 0.37 -16.07 -14.96
C MET A 185 0.43 -15.96 -16.50
N ASN A 186 -0.05 -14.84 -17.01
CA ASN A 186 -0.06 -14.50 -18.43
C ASN A 186 0.06 -12.98 -18.62
N GLU A 187 -0.11 -12.48 -19.85
CA GLU A 187 0.01 -11.06 -20.18
C GLU A 187 -1.01 -10.17 -19.45
N TYR A 188 -2.24 -10.66 -19.23
CA TYR A 188 -3.26 -9.94 -18.49
C TYR A 188 -2.82 -9.65 -17.05
N TRP A 189 -2.29 -10.66 -16.35
CA TRP A 189 -1.77 -10.49 -14.99
C TRP A 189 -0.48 -9.70 -14.94
N ALA A 190 0.39 -9.90 -15.95
CA ALA A 190 1.65 -9.17 -16.05
C ALA A 190 1.45 -7.66 -16.25
N ASP A 191 0.40 -7.25 -16.99
CA ASP A 191 0.04 -5.85 -17.17
C ASP A 191 -0.33 -5.14 -15.84
N LYS A 192 -0.81 -5.92 -14.87
CA LYS A 192 -1.21 -5.42 -13.54
C LYS A 192 -0.05 -5.34 -12.54
N ILE A 193 1.16 -5.73 -12.91
CA ILE A 193 2.36 -5.61 -12.07
C ILE A 193 3.07 -4.29 -12.35
N PRO A 194 3.36 -3.46 -11.33
CA PRO A 194 4.10 -2.21 -11.53
C PRO A 194 5.51 -2.46 -12.09
N LYS A 195 5.97 -1.58 -12.96
CA LYS A 195 7.35 -1.58 -13.48
C LYS A 195 8.28 -0.94 -12.44
N TRP A 196 8.53 -1.65 -11.35
CA TRP A 196 9.22 -1.16 -10.16
C TRP A 196 10.54 -0.44 -10.42
N GLU A 197 11.33 -0.95 -11.35
CA GLU A 197 12.64 -0.43 -11.72
C GLU A 197 12.57 0.95 -12.39
N ARG A 198 11.38 1.36 -12.84
CA ARG A 198 11.17 2.69 -13.41
C ARG A 198 10.88 3.75 -12.35
N ILE A 199 10.48 3.36 -11.15
CA ILE A 199 10.17 4.29 -10.06
C ILE A 199 11.47 4.80 -9.45
N ARG A 200 11.77 6.10 -9.63
CA ARG A 200 13.02 6.75 -9.22
C ARG A 200 12.81 7.98 -8.32
N ILE A 201 11.57 8.42 -8.17
CA ILE A 201 11.19 9.56 -7.34
C ILE A 201 11.22 9.22 -5.85
N PRO A 202 11.29 10.21 -4.95
CA PRO A 202 11.16 10.02 -3.50
C PRO A 202 9.91 9.22 -3.13
N ALA A 203 10.07 8.26 -2.24
CA ALA A 203 8.97 7.39 -1.81
C ALA A 203 8.99 7.16 -0.29
N TYR A 204 7.85 7.36 0.37
CA TYR A 204 7.65 7.00 1.76
C TYR A 204 6.63 5.86 1.84
N VAL A 205 7.12 4.65 2.03
CA VAL A 205 6.34 3.40 2.02
C VAL A 205 6.00 2.99 3.44
N THR A 206 4.74 2.64 3.70
CA THR A 206 4.33 2.00 4.95
C THR A 206 3.89 0.56 4.72
N ALA A 207 4.04 -0.28 5.75
CA ALA A 207 3.70 -1.69 5.71
C ALA A 207 3.21 -2.16 7.09
N CYS A 208 2.05 -2.78 7.18
CA CYS A 208 1.58 -3.43 8.40
C CYS A 208 1.99 -4.90 8.42
N TRP A 209 2.56 -5.35 9.56
CA TRP A 209 3.01 -6.73 9.73
C TRP A 209 1.90 -7.77 9.60
N GLN A 210 0.67 -7.39 9.89
CA GLN A 210 -0.48 -8.29 10.00
C GLN A 210 -1.51 -8.09 8.89
N HIS A 211 -1.12 -7.42 7.79
CA HIS A 211 -2.04 -7.08 6.72
C HIS A 211 -1.70 -7.76 5.38
N MET A 212 -2.72 -8.00 4.56
CA MET A 212 -2.57 -8.60 3.23
C MET A 212 -1.64 -7.79 2.29
N HIS A 213 -1.49 -6.51 2.52
CA HIS A 213 -0.63 -5.62 1.72
C HIS A 213 0.86 -5.68 2.09
N LEU A 214 1.23 -6.38 3.17
CA LEU A 214 2.61 -6.48 3.66
C LEU A 214 3.60 -6.80 2.54
N ARG A 215 3.33 -7.85 1.79
CA ARG A 215 4.24 -8.31 0.74
C ARG A 215 4.43 -7.24 -0.34
N GLY A 216 3.35 -6.62 -0.83
CA GLY A 216 3.41 -5.59 -1.87
C GLY A 216 4.18 -4.35 -1.43
N ALA A 217 3.96 -3.88 -0.21
CA ALA A 217 4.69 -2.74 0.36
C ALA A 217 6.19 -3.05 0.50
N MET A 218 6.55 -4.24 1.01
CA MET A 218 7.95 -4.66 1.12
C MET A 218 8.61 -4.82 -0.26
N GLU A 219 7.91 -5.38 -1.25
CA GLU A 219 8.40 -5.50 -2.62
C GLU A 219 8.56 -4.12 -3.28
N CYS A 220 7.65 -3.18 -3.03
CA CYS A 220 7.81 -1.78 -3.44
C CYS A 220 9.13 -1.22 -2.91
N PHE A 221 9.31 -1.21 -1.59
CA PHE A 221 10.52 -0.68 -0.98
C PHE A 221 11.79 -1.35 -1.53
N ARG A 222 11.76 -2.67 -1.71
CA ARG A 222 12.92 -3.45 -2.19
C ARG A 222 13.25 -3.14 -3.65
N LYS A 223 12.25 -3.09 -4.54
CA LYS A 223 12.45 -3.10 -6.00
C LYS A 223 12.56 -1.72 -6.64
N ILE A 224 11.95 -0.68 -6.08
CA ILE A 224 12.05 0.66 -6.66
C ILE A 224 13.49 1.15 -6.69
N ARG A 225 13.86 1.88 -7.74
CA ARG A 225 15.21 2.40 -7.97
C ARG A 225 15.43 3.80 -7.40
N SER A 226 14.52 4.27 -6.56
CA SER A 226 14.71 5.54 -5.87
C SER A 226 15.88 5.46 -4.89
N ALA A 227 16.80 6.42 -4.96
CA ALA A 227 17.82 6.64 -3.94
C ALA A 227 17.23 7.28 -2.66
N LYS A 228 16.02 7.87 -2.77
CA LYS A 228 15.30 8.58 -1.70
C LYS A 228 14.05 7.82 -1.34
N LYS A 229 14.21 6.69 -0.66
CA LYS A 229 13.10 5.86 -0.22
C LYS A 229 13.21 5.54 1.26
N TRP A 230 12.06 5.55 1.94
CA TRP A 230 11.90 5.26 3.35
C TRP A 230 10.84 4.18 3.53
N LEU A 231 11.03 3.32 4.52
CA LEU A 231 10.08 2.28 4.94
C LEU A 231 9.75 2.49 6.40
N ARG A 232 8.46 2.47 6.72
CA ARG A 232 7.98 2.29 8.08
C ARG A 232 7.12 1.04 8.14
N ALA A 233 7.50 0.08 8.96
CA ALA A 233 6.73 -1.12 9.18
C ALA A 233 6.15 -1.12 10.60
N HIS A 234 4.85 -1.34 10.72
CA HIS A 234 4.08 -1.17 11.94
C HIS A 234 3.11 -2.33 12.18
N ARG A 235 2.54 -2.37 13.38
CA ARG A 235 1.59 -3.39 13.82
C ARG A 235 0.14 -2.94 13.70
N GLU A 236 -0.11 -1.66 14.00
CA GLU A 236 -1.47 -1.12 13.99
C GLU A 236 -2.15 -1.34 12.62
N PHE A 237 -3.46 -1.50 12.63
CA PHE A 237 -4.18 -1.66 11.38
C PHE A 237 -4.05 -0.43 10.49
N GLU A 238 -4.11 -0.61 9.19
CA GLU A 238 -3.71 0.41 8.19
C GLU A 238 -4.40 1.76 8.35
N TRP A 239 -5.71 1.81 8.61
CA TRP A 239 -6.43 3.08 8.67
C TRP A 239 -6.21 3.84 10.00
N PRO A 240 -6.31 3.24 11.18
CA PRO A 240 -5.95 3.93 12.42
C PRO A 240 -4.53 4.49 12.39
N ASP A 241 -3.60 3.75 11.83
CA ASP A 241 -2.21 4.18 11.68
C ASP A 241 -2.10 5.38 10.74
N ALA A 242 -2.66 5.27 9.52
CA ALA A 242 -2.54 6.29 8.47
C ALA A 242 -3.12 7.65 8.87
N TYR A 243 -4.18 7.67 9.68
CA TYR A 243 -4.86 8.90 10.09
C TYR A 243 -4.47 9.39 11.49
N CYS A 244 -3.57 8.72 12.22
CA CYS A 244 -3.13 9.23 13.52
C CYS A 244 -2.23 10.46 13.38
N ASN A 245 -2.35 11.40 14.30
CA ASN A 245 -1.63 12.67 14.24
C ASN A 245 -0.11 12.52 14.10
N LYS A 246 0.49 11.55 14.81
CA LYS A 246 1.94 11.30 14.76
C LYS A 246 2.41 11.05 13.33
N TYR A 247 1.70 10.22 12.57
CA TYR A 247 2.11 9.83 11.23
C TYR A 247 1.62 10.79 10.15
N LEU A 248 0.53 11.52 10.40
CA LEU A 248 0.17 12.67 9.57
C LEU A 248 1.23 13.77 9.60
N GLU A 249 1.80 14.08 10.78
CA GLU A 249 2.91 15.05 10.88
C GLU A 249 4.19 14.52 10.23
N ASP A 250 4.47 13.23 10.35
CA ASP A 250 5.61 12.60 9.69
C ASP A 250 5.47 12.66 8.15
N LEU A 251 4.29 12.33 7.65
CA LEU A 251 3.95 12.44 6.23
C LEU A 251 4.01 13.90 5.74
N LYS A 252 3.54 14.84 6.56
CA LYS A 252 3.64 16.28 6.27
C LYS A 252 5.10 16.71 6.11
N ARG A 253 6.00 16.27 6.99
CA ARG A 253 7.44 16.56 6.86
C ARG A 253 8.02 16.04 5.54
N PHE A 254 7.60 14.84 5.11
CA PHE A 254 7.97 14.28 3.82
C PHE A 254 7.49 15.14 2.65
N TYR A 255 6.21 15.52 2.64
CA TYR A 255 5.66 16.37 1.58
C TYR A 255 6.21 17.80 1.62
N ASP A 256 6.38 18.42 2.78
CA ASP A 256 7.00 19.74 2.91
C ASP A 256 8.40 19.74 2.25
N ARG A 257 9.14 18.64 2.41
CA ARG A 257 10.48 18.51 1.81
C ARG A 257 10.44 18.39 0.29
N TYR A 258 9.54 17.58 -0.27
CA TYR A 258 9.57 17.27 -1.70
C TYR A 258 8.58 18.06 -2.55
N LEU A 259 7.53 18.61 -1.97
CA LEU A 259 6.55 19.41 -2.66
C LEU A 259 6.70 20.92 -2.47
N LYS A 260 7.32 21.35 -1.35
CA LYS A 260 7.55 22.77 -1.02
C LYS A 260 9.02 23.15 -0.93
N ASP A 261 9.95 22.21 -1.13
CA ASP A 261 11.40 22.40 -0.99
C ASP A 261 11.85 22.87 0.41
N ILE A 262 11.06 22.64 1.45
CA ILE A 262 11.42 23.01 2.80
C ILE A 262 12.53 22.09 3.30
N ASN A 263 13.67 22.67 3.67
CA ASN A 263 14.76 21.92 4.30
C ASN A 263 14.44 21.69 5.79
N ASN A 264 13.74 20.64 6.08
CA ASN A 264 13.24 20.27 7.41
C ASN A 264 13.97 19.08 8.04
N GLY A 265 15.07 18.65 7.44
CA GLY A 265 15.86 17.52 7.92
C GLY A 265 15.22 16.14 7.66
N TRP A 266 14.26 16.02 6.73
CA TRP A 266 13.65 14.74 6.39
C TRP A 266 14.67 13.65 6.01
N GLU A 267 15.72 14.01 5.30
CA GLU A 267 16.78 13.08 4.87
C GLU A 267 17.58 12.48 6.04
N LEU A 268 17.48 13.04 7.24
CA LEU A 268 18.05 12.49 8.47
C LEU A 268 17.14 11.43 9.13
N THR A 269 15.90 11.32 8.67
CA THR A 269 14.98 10.26 9.12
C THR A 269 15.57 8.90 8.76
N PRO A 270 15.57 7.92 9.70
CA PRO A 270 16.08 6.58 9.41
C PRO A 270 15.41 5.97 8.18
N ARG A 271 16.21 5.34 7.33
CA ARG A 271 15.74 4.74 6.07
C ARG A 271 14.66 3.70 6.28
N VAL A 272 14.78 2.96 7.37
CA VAL A 272 13.82 1.95 7.78
C VAL A 272 13.50 2.18 9.25
N ARG A 273 12.23 2.12 9.59
CA ARG A 273 11.71 2.15 10.96
C ARG A 273 10.81 0.95 11.14
N LEU A 274 11.09 0.14 12.14
CA LEU A 274 10.37 -1.10 12.40
C LEU A 274 9.70 -1.05 13.76
N GLU A 275 8.47 -1.48 13.84
CA GLU A 275 7.90 -1.98 15.08
C GLU A 275 8.32 -3.43 15.26
N VAL A 276 8.87 -3.75 16.42
CA VAL A 276 9.20 -5.11 16.82
C VAL A 276 8.23 -5.53 17.91
N MET A 277 7.45 -6.55 17.64
CA MET A 277 6.44 -7.06 18.56
C MET A 277 7.07 -8.02 19.57
N ASP A 278 6.62 -7.94 20.83
CA ASP A 278 6.90 -8.96 21.84
C ASP A 278 5.78 -10.02 21.87
N ALA A 279 4.54 -9.54 21.87
CA ALA A 279 3.34 -10.35 21.76
C ALA A 279 2.37 -9.74 20.75
N TYR A 280 1.22 -10.38 20.54
CA TYR A 280 0.23 -9.95 19.54
C TYR A 280 -0.18 -8.48 19.64
N ASP A 281 -0.32 -7.97 20.84
CA ASP A 281 -0.76 -6.60 21.14
C ASP A 281 0.24 -5.78 21.97
N CYS A 282 1.48 -6.25 22.04
CA CYS A 282 2.54 -5.63 22.81
C CYS A 282 3.79 -5.42 21.95
N ASP A 283 4.25 -4.17 21.88
CA ASP A 283 5.45 -3.83 21.15
C ASP A 283 6.67 -3.86 22.06
N PHE A 284 7.72 -4.53 21.61
CA PHE A 284 9.04 -4.46 22.25
C PHE A 284 9.73 -3.14 21.91
N GLN A 285 9.63 -2.70 20.64
CA GLN A 285 10.16 -1.43 20.17
C GLN A 285 9.27 -0.86 19.08
N THR A 286 8.94 0.43 19.19
CA THR A 286 8.27 1.21 18.13
C THR A 286 9.29 2.06 17.38
N ASP A 287 9.08 2.24 16.07
CA ASP A 287 9.93 3.06 15.20
C ASP A 287 11.45 2.76 15.33
N ARG A 288 11.84 1.50 15.59
CA ARG A 288 13.26 1.12 15.69
C ARG A 288 14.02 1.50 14.43
N PRO A 289 15.07 2.33 14.54
CA PRO A 289 15.80 2.79 13.38
C PRO A 289 16.69 1.69 12.79
N GLU A 290 16.59 1.47 11.50
CA GLU A 290 17.40 0.52 10.75
C GLU A 290 17.92 1.19 9.46
N LYS A 291 19.01 0.65 8.91
CA LYS A 291 19.61 1.19 7.68
C LYS A 291 18.97 0.61 6.41
N GLU A 292 18.47 -0.62 6.50
CA GLU A 292 17.97 -1.40 5.37
C GLU A 292 16.97 -2.47 5.81
N PHE A 293 16.20 -3.00 4.87
CA PHE A 293 15.38 -4.20 5.07
C PHE A 293 15.47 -5.09 3.80
N PRO A 294 15.69 -6.41 3.91
CA PRO A 294 15.93 -7.14 5.17
C PRO A 294 17.22 -6.67 5.84
N LEU A 295 17.30 -6.87 7.17
CA LEU A 295 18.45 -6.41 7.94
C LEU A 295 19.72 -7.20 7.55
N ALA A 296 20.86 -6.52 7.38
CA ALA A 296 22.13 -7.18 7.05
C ALA A 296 22.56 -8.25 8.08
N ARG A 297 22.13 -8.09 9.35
CA ARG A 297 22.41 -9.05 10.43
C ARG A 297 21.45 -10.23 10.47
N THR A 298 20.36 -10.24 9.71
CA THR A 298 19.40 -11.35 9.67
C THR A 298 20.08 -12.62 9.13
N ARG A 299 19.99 -13.70 9.89
CA ARG A 299 20.54 -15.01 9.52
C ARG A 299 19.40 -15.95 9.18
N TYR A 300 19.21 -16.22 7.91
CA TYR A 300 18.18 -17.15 7.45
C TYR A 300 18.58 -18.59 7.76
N LYS A 301 17.75 -19.29 8.52
CA LYS A 301 17.89 -20.68 8.88
C LYS A 301 16.74 -21.49 8.32
N LYS A 302 17.02 -22.75 7.96
CA LYS A 302 15.97 -23.70 7.58
C LYS A 302 15.40 -24.32 8.85
N LEU A 303 14.07 -24.39 8.92
CA LEU A 303 13.32 -25.15 9.90
C LEU A 303 12.65 -26.30 9.16
N TYR A 304 12.84 -27.51 9.66
CA TYR A 304 12.27 -28.71 9.07
C TYR A 304 11.01 -29.10 9.81
N LEU A 305 9.91 -29.27 9.08
CA LEU A 305 8.61 -29.64 9.63
C LEU A 305 8.51 -31.16 9.74
N ASN A 306 8.24 -31.67 10.94
CA ASN A 306 8.06 -33.07 11.18
C ASN A 306 6.57 -33.42 11.35
N GLY A 307 5.97 -33.97 10.30
CA GLY A 307 4.55 -34.35 10.30
C GLY A 307 4.19 -35.51 11.22
N ALA A 308 5.19 -36.29 11.70
CA ALA A 308 4.93 -37.42 12.58
C ALA A 308 4.56 -37.00 14.03
N ASN A 309 5.06 -35.86 14.47
CA ASN A 309 4.86 -35.36 15.84
C ASN A 309 4.54 -33.87 15.94
N ALA A 310 4.22 -33.22 14.82
CA ALA A 310 3.89 -31.81 14.75
C ALA A 310 4.97 -30.87 15.32
N SER A 311 6.25 -31.20 15.15
CA SER A 311 7.37 -30.38 15.62
C SER A 311 8.13 -29.72 14.48
N MET A 312 8.90 -28.67 14.82
CA MET A 312 9.92 -28.09 13.96
C MET A 312 11.31 -28.22 14.60
N SER A 313 12.34 -28.34 13.76
CA SER A 313 13.72 -28.35 14.22
C SER A 313 14.67 -27.78 13.17
N PHE A 314 15.91 -27.46 13.59
CA PHE A 314 16.98 -27.09 12.66
C PHE A 314 17.61 -28.31 11.97
N GLU A 315 17.33 -29.52 12.45
CA GLU A 315 17.84 -30.76 11.88
C GLU A 315 16.89 -31.36 10.87
N PRO A 316 17.38 -31.90 9.75
CA PRO A 316 16.55 -32.56 8.75
C PRO A 316 15.75 -33.72 9.33
N VAL A 317 14.49 -33.85 8.89
CA VAL A 317 13.66 -35.02 9.26
C VAL A 317 14.08 -36.23 8.42
N ALA A 318 14.39 -37.33 9.13
CA ALA A 318 14.91 -38.52 8.47
C ALA A 318 13.89 -39.32 7.68
N ASN A 319 12.62 -39.29 8.10
CA ASN A 319 11.53 -40.05 7.48
C ASN A 319 10.46 -39.16 6.93
N GLU A 320 9.92 -39.52 5.79
CA GLU A 320 8.75 -38.86 5.22
C GLU A 320 7.54 -39.07 6.12
N ALA A 321 6.75 -38.02 6.33
CA ALA A 321 5.51 -38.06 7.09
C ALA A 321 4.45 -37.24 6.40
N LYS A 322 3.17 -37.65 6.54
CA LYS A 322 2.01 -36.97 5.97
C LYS A 322 1.12 -36.44 7.09
N VAL A 323 0.73 -35.18 6.95
CA VAL A 323 -0.29 -34.54 7.78
C VAL A 323 -1.49 -34.22 6.90
N SER A 324 -2.68 -34.48 7.40
CA SER A 324 -3.94 -34.12 6.73
C SER A 324 -4.82 -33.37 7.70
N TYR A 325 -5.48 -32.33 7.23
CA TYR A 325 -6.44 -31.55 8.01
C TYR A 325 -7.61 -31.14 7.11
N ASP A 326 -8.72 -30.78 7.73
CA ASP A 326 -9.89 -30.22 7.04
C ASP A 326 -9.58 -28.77 6.64
N GLY A 327 -9.58 -28.47 5.35
CA GLY A 327 -9.24 -27.15 4.82
C GLY A 327 -10.21 -26.02 5.21
N GLU A 328 -11.44 -26.35 5.64
CA GLU A 328 -12.43 -25.37 6.07
C GLU A 328 -12.43 -25.13 7.59
N LYS A 329 -12.11 -26.16 8.38
CA LYS A 329 -12.28 -26.17 9.84
C LYS A 329 -11.03 -26.55 10.62
N GLY A 330 -9.99 -27.01 9.92
CA GLY A 330 -8.79 -27.54 10.53
C GLY A 330 -7.61 -26.57 10.44
N ILE A 331 -6.69 -26.70 11.40
CA ILE A 331 -5.39 -26.04 11.41
C ILE A 331 -4.33 -27.12 11.66
N THR A 332 -3.23 -27.03 10.94
CA THR A 332 -2.04 -27.83 11.23
C THR A 332 -0.96 -26.89 11.75
N THR A 333 -0.47 -27.20 12.94
CA THR A 333 0.62 -26.45 13.60
C THR A 333 1.88 -27.31 13.72
N PHE A 334 3.01 -26.64 13.75
CA PHE A 334 4.31 -27.25 14.05
C PHE A 334 5.00 -26.39 15.07
N ASP A 335 5.41 -26.98 16.18
CA ASP A 335 5.96 -26.24 17.30
C ASP A 335 7.45 -26.49 17.49
N MET A 336 8.16 -25.46 17.93
CA MET A 336 9.56 -25.53 18.31
C MET A 336 9.79 -24.67 19.55
N LYS A 337 10.53 -25.20 20.52
CA LYS A 337 11.03 -24.41 21.63
C LYS A 337 12.36 -23.77 21.22
N LEU A 338 12.47 -22.48 21.44
CA LEU A 338 13.72 -21.74 21.31
C LEU A 338 14.49 -21.81 22.65
N ASP A 339 15.80 -22.04 22.58
CA ASP A 339 16.65 -22.19 23.77
C ASP A 339 17.16 -20.83 24.29
N GLU A 340 17.05 -19.79 23.50
CA GLU A 340 17.48 -18.43 23.81
C GLU A 340 16.48 -17.39 23.28
N ASP A 341 16.51 -16.17 23.80
CA ASP A 341 15.74 -15.04 23.30
C ASP A 341 16.05 -14.82 21.82
N THR A 342 15.02 -14.87 21.00
CA THR A 342 15.18 -14.87 19.54
C THR A 342 14.26 -13.84 18.89
N GLU A 343 14.85 -12.91 18.15
CA GLU A 343 14.11 -11.98 17.30
C GLU A 343 13.91 -12.57 15.90
N LEU A 344 12.68 -12.59 15.43
CA LEU A 344 12.30 -13.01 14.08
C LEU A 344 12.00 -11.77 13.23
N THR A 345 12.99 -11.28 12.49
CA THR A 345 12.86 -10.10 11.64
C THR A 345 13.47 -10.38 10.27
N GLY A 346 12.62 -10.42 9.25
CA GLY A 346 13.03 -10.73 7.87
C GLY A 346 11.91 -11.39 7.08
N TYR A 347 12.26 -12.03 5.97
CA TYR A 347 11.32 -12.76 5.13
C TYR A 347 11.17 -14.21 5.60
N PHE A 348 9.93 -14.67 5.61
CA PHE A 348 9.63 -16.08 5.80
C PHE A 348 9.34 -16.73 4.45
N LYS A 349 9.77 -17.98 4.28
CA LYS A 349 9.47 -18.79 3.10
C LYS A 349 9.07 -20.19 3.54
N LEU A 350 7.82 -20.54 3.25
CA LEU A 350 7.34 -21.91 3.41
C LEU A 350 7.62 -22.68 2.12
N HIS A 351 8.11 -23.90 2.26
CA HIS A 351 8.30 -24.87 1.19
C HIS A 351 7.62 -26.17 1.59
N ILE A 352 6.55 -26.51 0.91
CA ILE A 352 5.74 -27.72 1.12
C ILE A 352 5.53 -28.44 -0.21
#